data_560a83bfaa65ef5addc4aca52d6eb8c4
#
_entry.id   560a83bfaa65ef5addc4aca52d6eb8c4
#
_cell.length_a   1.000
_cell.length_b   1.000
_cell.length_c   1.000
_cell.angle_alpha   90.00
_cell.angle_beta   90.00
_cell.angle_gamma   90.00
#
_symmetry.space_group_name_H-M   'P 1'
#
loop_
_entity.id
_entity.type
_entity.pdbx_description
1 polymer ?
#
loop_
_entity_poly.entity_id
_entity_poly.type
_entity_poly.pdbx_seq_one_letter_code
_entity_poly.pdbx_strand_id
1 'polypeptide(L)'
;MNNKNLLNHNNWLKNKGSVALSILDEYGISIYLGKKGDINIKLSNDKNYESTKDFKSLENIFKNITGEDIDLSAFYKKEKVLTIENGLEEKLKISPEDLKLVTEEIFDPFSKEEFILQDNYTYKLNNFKPSVYMLLDYELKKELKFHLENSAIGKLILHLVNYDRQRLYWVINWLAYFFQGLNKSQVALVLLGVQGAGKGILFHEVIKPLFGEDFVKTINDKSL
;
A
#
# COMPACT_ATOMS: atom_id res chain seq x y z
N MET A 1 19.42 -5.26 -41.24
CA MET A 1 18.56 -6.19 -40.46
C MET A 1 17.13 -5.90 -40.85
N ASN A 2 16.33 -6.95 -41.14
CA ASN A 2 14.95 -6.77 -41.60
C ASN A 2 14.05 -6.29 -40.44
N ASN A 3 13.12 -5.35 -40.70
CA ASN A 3 12.12 -4.85 -39.74
C ASN A 3 11.37 -5.96 -39.00
N LYS A 4 11.18 -7.13 -39.63
CA LYS A 4 10.60 -8.31 -38.99
C LYS A 4 11.44 -8.85 -37.83
N ASN A 5 12.76 -8.82 -37.91
CA ASN A 5 13.65 -9.33 -36.87
C ASN A 5 13.69 -8.38 -35.65
N LEU A 6 13.52 -7.09 -35.89
CA LEU A 6 13.44 -6.06 -34.84
C LEU A 6 12.13 -6.17 -34.03
N LEU A 7 11.00 -6.31 -34.74
CA LEU A 7 9.69 -6.55 -34.11
C LEU A 7 9.68 -7.83 -33.28
N ASN A 8 10.27 -8.89 -33.79
CA ASN A 8 10.38 -10.17 -33.06
C ASN A 8 11.27 -10.06 -31.84
N HIS A 9 12.36 -9.30 -31.90
CA HIS A 9 13.26 -9.09 -30.76
C HIS A 9 12.62 -8.24 -29.69
N ASN A 10 11.94 -7.16 -30.06
CA ASN A 10 11.20 -6.32 -29.10
C ASN A 10 10.07 -7.07 -28.42
N ASN A 11 9.34 -7.91 -29.14
CA ASN A 11 8.32 -8.77 -28.57
C ASN A 11 8.92 -9.82 -27.62
N TRP A 12 10.09 -10.36 -27.94
CA TRP A 12 10.79 -11.29 -27.09
C TRP A 12 11.25 -10.64 -25.78
N LEU A 13 11.77 -9.41 -25.82
CA LEU A 13 12.16 -8.65 -24.62
C LEU A 13 10.95 -8.27 -23.75
N LYS A 14 9.85 -7.85 -24.36
CA LYS A 14 8.58 -7.61 -23.66
C LYS A 14 8.11 -8.87 -22.93
N ASN A 15 8.03 -9.98 -23.65
CA ASN A 15 7.62 -11.25 -23.04
C ASN A 15 8.53 -11.67 -21.89
N LYS A 16 9.85 -11.46 -22.02
CA LYS A 16 10.82 -11.77 -20.98
C LYS A 16 10.65 -10.89 -19.75
N GLY A 17 10.35 -9.60 -19.94
CA GLY A 17 10.04 -8.68 -18.86
C GLY A 17 8.77 -9.07 -18.11
N SER A 18 7.69 -9.37 -18.81
CA SER A 18 6.43 -9.82 -18.21
C SER A 18 6.58 -11.12 -17.44
N VAL A 19 7.36 -12.08 -17.95
CA VAL A 19 7.64 -13.33 -17.24
C VAL A 19 8.41 -13.06 -15.96
N ALA A 20 9.43 -12.21 -15.99
CA ALA A 20 10.19 -11.85 -14.81
C ALA A 20 9.35 -11.16 -13.73
N LEU A 21 8.43 -10.25 -14.14
CA LEU A 21 7.50 -9.61 -13.20
C LEU A 21 6.52 -10.63 -12.60
N SER A 22 6.01 -11.58 -13.39
CA SER A 22 5.15 -12.66 -12.88
C SER A 22 5.89 -13.53 -11.85
N ILE A 23 7.16 -13.85 -12.08
CA ILE A 23 7.97 -14.61 -11.12
C ILE A 23 8.14 -13.81 -9.83
N LEU A 24 8.48 -12.51 -9.91
CA LEU A 24 8.61 -11.67 -8.72
C LEU A 24 7.29 -11.62 -7.92
N ASP A 25 6.16 -11.48 -8.61
CA ASP A 25 4.84 -11.46 -7.98
C ASP A 25 4.48 -12.81 -7.32
N GLU A 26 4.81 -13.93 -7.94
CA GLU A 26 4.63 -15.28 -7.38
C GLU A 26 5.38 -15.45 -6.06
N TYR A 27 6.57 -14.88 -5.94
CA TYR A 27 7.35 -14.84 -4.70
C TYR A 27 6.96 -13.69 -3.76
N GLY A 28 5.91 -12.94 -4.09
CA GLY A 28 5.42 -11.82 -3.29
C GLY A 28 6.38 -10.62 -3.26
N ILE A 29 7.13 -10.42 -4.33
CA ILE A 29 8.06 -9.29 -4.48
C ILE A 29 7.44 -8.26 -5.41
N SER A 30 7.05 -7.12 -4.85
CA SER A 30 6.56 -5.97 -5.61
C SER A 30 7.68 -5.00 -5.93
N ILE A 31 7.74 -4.49 -7.16
CA ILE A 31 8.74 -3.52 -7.59
C ILE A 31 8.11 -2.34 -8.34
N TYR A 32 8.74 -1.16 -8.23
CA TYR A 32 8.43 0.00 -9.06
C TYR A 32 9.68 0.86 -9.33
N LEU A 33 9.61 1.70 -10.37
CA LEU A 33 10.62 2.72 -10.64
C LEU A 33 10.21 4.05 -9.98
N GLY A 34 11.09 4.62 -9.20
CA GLY A 34 10.93 5.97 -8.68
C GLY A 34 11.25 7.04 -9.71
N LYS A 35 10.90 8.29 -9.42
CA LYS A 35 11.10 9.46 -10.31
C LYS A 35 12.55 9.66 -10.74
N LYS A 36 13.50 9.28 -9.90
CA LYS A 36 14.95 9.39 -10.19
C LYS A 36 15.53 8.18 -10.92
N GLY A 37 14.69 7.19 -11.26
CA GLY A 37 15.12 5.94 -11.87
C GLY A 37 15.63 4.89 -10.85
N ASP A 38 15.47 5.15 -9.58
CA ASP A 38 15.70 4.21 -8.50
C ASP A 38 14.67 3.07 -8.55
N ILE A 39 15.11 1.87 -8.23
CA ILE A 39 14.25 0.69 -8.17
C ILE A 39 13.85 0.51 -6.72
N ASN A 40 12.55 0.46 -6.47
CA ASN A 40 12.01 0.23 -5.15
C ASN A 40 11.37 -1.14 -5.08
N ILE A 41 11.73 -1.91 -4.04
CA ILE A 41 11.30 -3.29 -3.83
C ILE A 41 10.58 -3.43 -2.48
N LYS A 42 9.57 -4.27 -2.43
CA LYS A 42 8.88 -4.65 -1.20
C LYS A 42 8.58 -6.14 -1.22
N LEU A 43 8.94 -6.83 -0.16
CA LEU A 43 8.52 -8.21 0.07
C LEU A 43 7.10 -8.24 0.65
N SER A 44 6.39 -9.34 0.47
CA SER A 44 5.00 -9.49 0.95
C SER A 44 4.83 -9.26 2.46
N ASN A 45 5.89 -9.53 3.24
CA ASN A 45 5.88 -9.33 4.70
C ASN A 45 6.35 -7.94 5.13
N ASP A 46 6.87 -7.13 4.20
CA ASP A 46 7.38 -5.81 4.51
C ASP A 46 6.28 -4.75 4.45
N LYS A 47 6.35 -3.79 5.35
CA LYS A 47 5.41 -2.66 5.36
C LYS A 47 5.75 -1.62 4.30
N ASN A 48 7.03 -1.40 4.04
CA ASN A 48 7.54 -0.31 3.21
C ASN A 48 8.39 -0.82 2.05
N TYR A 49 8.50 0.01 1.02
CA TYR A 49 9.45 -0.20 -0.06
C TYR A 49 10.85 0.21 0.38
N GLU A 50 11.84 -0.56 -0.06
CA GLU A 50 13.25 -0.25 0.08
C GLU A 50 13.85 0.05 -1.29
N SER A 51 14.71 1.07 -1.37
CA SER A 51 15.37 1.43 -2.61
C SER A 51 16.60 0.54 -2.86
N THR A 52 16.73 0.00 -4.06
CA THR A 52 17.91 -0.72 -4.53
C THR A 52 18.59 0.04 -5.67
N LYS A 53 19.89 -0.18 -5.86
CA LYS A 53 20.69 0.59 -6.82
C LYS A 53 20.36 0.26 -8.27
N ASP A 54 20.16 -1.02 -8.57
CA ASP A 54 19.97 -1.51 -9.94
C ASP A 54 19.29 -2.88 -9.96
N PHE A 55 18.91 -3.33 -11.15
CA PHE A 55 18.26 -4.63 -11.34
C PHE A 55 19.19 -5.80 -11.03
N LYS A 56 20.50 -5.65 -11.16
CA LYS A 56 21.46 -6.69 -10.80
C LYS A 56 21.50 -6.90 -9.28
N SER A 57 21.36 -5.83 -8.51
CA SER A 57 21.18 -5.91 -7.06
C SER A 57 19.89 -6.64 -6.70
N LEU A 58 18.81 -6.40 -7.45
CA LEU A 58 17.54 -7.11 -7.28
C LEU A 58 17.67 -8.60 -7.60
N GLU A 59 18.40 -8.99 -8.67
CA GLU A 59 18.70 -10.40 -8.97
C GLU A 59 19.39 -11.09 -7.79
N ASN A 60 20.38 -10.43 -7.16
CA ASN A 60 21.07 -10.95 -5.99
C ASN A 60 20.14 -11.07 -4.76
N ILE A 61 19.29 -10.06 -4.52
CA ILE A 61 18.30 -10.09 -3.44
C ILE A 61 17.35 -11.28 -3.66
N PHE A 62 16.82 -11.44 -4.87
CA PHE A 62 15.94 -12.55 -5.22
C PHE A 62 16.60 -13.90 -4.95
N LYS A 63 17.85 -14.09 -5.43
CA LYS A 63 18.61 -15.32 -5.21
C LYS A 63 18.83 -15.61 -3.73
N ASN A 64 19.13 -14.59 -2.93
CA ASN A 64 19.34 -14.76 -1.48
C ASN A 64 18.06 -15.18 -0.74
N ILE A 65 16.89 -14.74 -1.22
CA ILE A 65 15.59 -15.03 -0.59
C ILE A 65 15.07 -16.40 -1.02
N THR A 66 15.14 -16.71 -2.32
CA THR A 66 14.50 -17.89 -2.92
C THR A 66 15.44 -19.06 -3.15
N GLY A 67 16.75 -18.81 -3.23
CA GLY A 67 17.75 -19.78 -3.68
C GLY A 67 17.80 -19.98 -5.21
N GLU A 68 16.94 -19.28 -5.97
CA GLU A 68 16.81 -19.40 -7.42
C GLU A 68 17.38 -18.17 -8.14
N ASP A 69 17.71 -18.32 -9.42
CA ASP A 69 18.17 -17.24 -10.27
C ASP A 69 16.99 -16.66 -11.08
N ILE A 70 16.90 -15.32 -11.15
CA ILE A 70 15.96 -14.60 -12.02
C ILE A 70 16.76 -13.79 -13.05
N ASP A 71 16.26 -13.72 -14.28
CA ASP A 71 16.88 -12.92 -15.35
C ASP A 71 16.10 -11.62 -15.55
N LEU A 72 16.59 -10.54 -14.97
CA LEU A 72 16.05 -9.18 -15.12
C LEU A 72 16.71 -8.38 -16.26
N SER A 73 17.51 -9.04 -17.13
CA SER A 73 18.25 -8.35 -18.20
C SER A 73 17.36 -7.59 -19.19
N ALA A 74 16.08 -7.94 -19.32
CA ALA A 74 15.11 -7.22 -20.12
C ALA A 74 14.91 -5.75 -19.66
N PHE A 75 15.17 -5.44 -18.37
CA PHE A 75 14.96 -4.12 -17.80
C PHE A 75 16.20 -3.21 -17.87
N TYR A 76 17.42 -3.77 -17.99
CA TYR A 76 18.64 -2.97 -17.94
C TYR A 76 19.52 -3.06 -19.19
N LYS A 77 19.30 -4.02 -20.08
CA LYS A 77 20.00 -4.07 -21.36
C LYS A 77 19.47 -2.99 -22.28
N LYS A 78 20.18 -1.87 -22.35
CA LYS A 78 19.96 -0.85 -23.34
C LYS A 78 20.44 -1.38 -24.71
N GLU A 79 19.54 -1.93 -25.51
CA GLU A 79 19.86 -2.19 -26.90
C GLU A 79 19.84 -0.88 -27.67
N LYS A 80 21.01 -0.54 -28.23
CA LYS A 80 21.09 0.49 -29.27
C LYS A 80 20.42 -0.06 -30.52
N VAL A 81 19.26 0.42 -30.84
CA VAL A 81 18.60 0.10 -32.10
C VAL A 81 18.76 1.28 -33.02
N LEU A 82 19.57 1.15 -33.98
CA LEU A 82 19.37 0.66 -35.31
C LEU A 82 18.67 1.57 -36.27
N THR A 83 19.39 1.83 -37.30
CA THR A 83 19.08 2.57 -38.53
C THR A 83 17.75 2.12 -39.10
N ILE A 84 16.79 3.02 -39.15
CA ILE A 84 15.60 2.94 -39.99
C ILE A 84 15.94 3.42 -41.37
N GLU A 85 15.28 2.94 -42.41
CA GLU A 85 15.56 3.09 -43.83
C GLU A 85 15.77 4.54 -44.37
N ASN A 86 15.74 5.56 -43.51
CA ASN A 86 15.96 6.97 -43.86
C ASN A 86 17.08 7.63 -43.06
N GLY A 87 17.99 6.88 -42.48
CA GLY A 87 19.15 7.47 -41.78
C GLY A 87 18.84 8.09 -40.39
N LEU A 88 17.64 7.93 -39.86
CA LEU A 88 17.29 8.36 -38.55
C LEU A 88 17.55 7.23 -37.55
N GLU A 89 18.42 7.49 -36.56
CA GLU A 89 18.65 6.61 -35.43
C GLU A 89 17.52 6.81 -34.39
N GLU A 90 16.54 5.95 -34.38
CA GLU A 90 15.58 5.88 -33.26
C GLU A 90 16.18 5.09 -32.10
N LYS A 91 16.45 5.77 -31.00
CA LYS A 91 16.79 5.14 -29.73
C LYS A 91 15.49 4.60 -29.10
N LEU A 92 15.15 3.35 -29.37
CA LEU A 92 14.09 2.68 -28.62
C LEU A 92 14.57 2.47 -27.18
N LYS A 93 14.16 3.34 -26.28
CA LYS A 93 14.13 3.02 -24.86
C LYS A 93 13.07 1.93 -24.69
N ILE A 94 13.50 0.70 -24.44
CA ILE A 94 12.59 -0.31 -23.91
C ILE A 94 12.30 0.14 -22.47
N SER A 95 11.24 0.92 -22.34
CA SER A 95 10.60 1.11 -21.05
C SER A 95 9.77 -0.15 -20.86
N PRO A 96 9.98 -0.94 -19.82
CA PRO A 96 9.09 -2.06 -19.53
C PRO A 96 7.70 -1.45 -19.31
N GLU A 97 6.79 -1.63 -20.26
CA GLU A 97 5.43 -1.07 -20.18
C GLU A 97 4.70 -1.54 -18.92
N ASP A 98 5.16 -2.65 -18.35
CA ASP A 98 4.57 -3.27 -17.16
C ASP A 98 5.17 -2.77 -15.85
N LEU A 99 6.31 -2.05 -15.87
CA LEU A 99 6.93 -1.54 -14.65
C LEU A 99 6.40 -0.15 -14.32
N LYS A 100 5.72 -0.03 -13.20
CA LYS A 100 5.08 1.22 -12.75
C LYS A 100 6.13 2.31 -12.49
N LEU A 101 6.00 3.46 -13.14
CA LEU A 101 6.79 4.65 -12.85
C LEU A 101 6.06 5.52 -11.83
N VAL A 102 6.58 5.55 -10.62
CA VAL A 102 6.03 6.36 -9.53
C VAL A 102 6.69 7.73 -9.52
N THR A 103 5.89 8.78 -9.63
CA THR A 103 6.36 10.17 -9.67
C THR A 103 6.13 10.91 -8.37
N GLU A 104 5.20 10.44 -7.54
CA GLU A 104 4.79 11.09 -6.30
C GLU A 104 4.30 10.05 -5.28
N GLU A 105 4.59 10.30 -4.01
CA GLU A 105 4.01 9.59 -2.89
C GLU A 105 2.92 10.45 -2.26
N ILE A 106 1.76 9.84 -2.01
CA ILE A 106 0.61 10.53 -1.42
C ILE A 106 0.05 9.71 -0.26
N PHE A 107 -0.77 10.34 0.56
CA PHE A 107 -1.58 9.70 1.57
C PHE A 107 -3.05 9.95 1.24
N ASP A 108 -3.71 8.96 0.63
CA ASP A 108 -5.12 9.02 0.26
C ASP A 108 -5.90 7.88 0.93
N PRO A 109 -6.58 8.17 2.07
CA PRO A 109 -7.35 7.16 2.78
C PRO A 109 -8.66 6.77 2.08
N PHE A 110 -9.07 7.50 1.03
CA PHE A 110 -10.28 7.22 0.27
C PHE A 110 -10.04 6.23 -0.86
N SER A 111 -8.78 6.04 -1.27
CA SER A 111 -8.39 5.04 -2.24
C SER A 111 -7.86 3.78 -1.53
N LYS A 112 -8.37 2.61 -1.95
CA LYS A 112 -7.84 1.31 -1.51
C LYS A 112 -6.66 0.84 -2.38
N GLU A 113 -6.40 1.52 -3.47
CA GLU A 113 -5.33 1.16 -4.40
C GLU A 113 -3.98 1.69 -3.91
N GLU A 114 -2.97 0.83 -3.91
CA GLU A 114 -1.59 1.20 -3.57
C GLU A 114 -0.97 2.07 -4.67
N PHE A 115 -1.30 1.81 -5.93
CA PHE A 115 -0.81 2.57 -7.08
C PHE A 115 -1.97 3.23 -7.82
N ILE A 116 -2.03 4.54 -7.81
CA ILE A 116 -3.07 5.33 -8.46
C ILE A 116 -2.55 5.83 -9.81
N LEU A 117 -3.17 5.36 -10.90
CA LEU A 117 -2.82 5.75 -12.27
C LEU A 117 -3.17 7.22 -12.52
N GLN A 118 -2.26 7.93 -13.21
CA GLN A 118 -2.43 9.31 -13.67
C GLN A 118 -2.66 9.37 -15.19
N ASP A 119 -3.13 10.50 -15.69
CA ASP A 119 -3.42 10.73 -17.11
C ASP A 119 -2.18 10.58 -18.04
N ASN A 120 -0.99 10.76 -17.51
CA ASN A 120 0.29 10.64 -18.23
C ASN A 120 0.92 9.25 -18.16
N TYR A 121 0.16 8.22 -17.78
CA TYR A 121 0.61 6.83 -17.59
C TYR A 121 1.71 6.68 -16.52
N THR A 122 1.80 7.61 -15.59
CA THR A 122 2.60 7.46 -14.37
C THR A 122 1.70 7.09 -13.19
N TYR A 123 2.31 6.79 -12.05
CA TYR A 123 1.57 6.38 -10.86
C TYR A 123 1.92 7.29 -9.68
N LYS A 124 0.95 7.47 -8.79
CA LYS A 124 1.18 7.91 -7.43
C LYS A 124 1.19 6.68 -6.51
N LEU A 125 2.17 6.60 -5.61
CA LEU A 125 2.19 5.59 -4.56
C LEU A 125 1.36 6.10 -3.38
N ASN A 126 0.32 5.35 -3.04
CA ASN A 126 -0.49 5.65 -1.88
C ASN A 126 0.10 4.97 -0.64
N ASN A 127 0.61 5.79 0.29
CA ASN A 127 1.17 5.31 1.55
C ASN A 127 0.09 4.93 2.59
N PHE A 128 -1.19 5.16 2.29
CA PHE A 128 -2.27 4.67 3.14
C PHE A 128 -2.41 3.16 3.03
N LYS A 129 -2.39 2.49 4.17
CA LYS A 129 -2.61 1.04 4.26
C LYS A 129 -3.85 0.79 5.11
N PRO A 130 -4.97 0.39 4.49
CA PRO A 130 -6.18 0.11 5.24
C PRO A 130 -5.94 -1.02 6.25
N SER A 131 -6.51 -0.89 7.43
CA SER A 131 -6.49 -1.96 8.43
C SER A 131 -7.28 -3.17 7.91
N VAL A 132 -7.02 -4.35 8.49
CA VAL A 132 -7.79 -5.56 8.17
C VAL A 132 -9.29 -5.38 8.38
N TYR A 133 -9.68 -4.53 9.32
CA TYR A 133 -11.09 -4.22 9.60
C TYR A 133 -11.72 -3.34 8.52
N MET A 134 -10.95 -2.46 7.88
CA MET A 134 -11.41 -1.63 6.75
C MET A 134 -11.60 -2.43 5.46
N LEU A 135 -10.91 -3.57 5.35
CA LEU A 135 -11.00 -4.47 4.20
C LEU A 135 -12.14 -5.49 4.33
N LEU A 136 -12.81 -5.57 5.49
CA LEU A 136 -13.92 -6.51 5.68
C LEU A 136 -15.11 -6.12 4.81
N ASP A 137 -15.67 -7.11 4.11
CA ASP A 137 -16.93 -6.95 3.41
C ASP A 137 -18.10 -7.01 4.40
N TYR A 138 -18.68 -5.85 4.68
CA TYR A 138 -19.82 -5.71 5.61
C TYR A 138 -21.14 -6.15 4.99
N GLU A 139 -21.26 -6.24 3.67
CA GLU A 139 -22.48 -6.69 2.99
C GLU A 139 -22.84 -8.14 3.34
N LEU A 140 -21.82 -8.99 3.51
CA LEU A 140 -22.00 -10.40 3.87
C LEU A 140 -22.51 -10.62 5.31
N LYS A 141 -22.56 -9.56 6.14
CA LYS A 141 -22.85 -9.69 7.59
C LYS A 141 -24.18 -9.04 8.01
N LYS A 142 -25.06 -8.71 7.09
CA LYS A 142 -26.36 -8.09 7.36
C LYS A 142 -27.27 -8.88 8.32
N GLU A 143 -27.01 -10.17 8.50
CA GLU A 143 -27.82 -11.05 9.35
C GLU A 143 -27.27 -11.25 10.79
N LEU A 144 -26.09 -10.73 11.11
CA LEU A 144 -25.54 -10.88 12.45
C LEU A 144 -26.30 -9.99 13.44
N LYS A 145 -27.17 -10.60 14.24
CA LYS A 145 -27.77 -9.95 15.41
C LYS A 145 -26.69 -9.71 16.46
N PHE A 146 -26.06 -8.53 16.38
CA PHE A 146 -25.01 -8.14 17.30
C PHE A 146 -25.58 -7.24 18.42
N HIS A 147 -25.44 -7.69 19.65
CA HIS A 147 -25.80 -6.88 20.83
C HIS A 147 -24.53 -6.18 21.34
N LEU A 148 -24.32 -4.94 20.92
CA LEU A 148 -23.14 -4.15 21.27
C LEU A 148 -22.85 -4.14 22.78
N GLU A 149 -23.88 -3.91 23.58
CA GLU A 149 -23.76 -3.82 25.05
C GLU A 149 -23.24 -5.11 25.71
N ASN A 150 -23.40 -6.25 25.05
CA ASN A 150 -22.93 -7.54 25.53
C ASN A 150 -21.49 -7.87 25.09
N SER A 151 -20.96 -7.12 24.12
CA SER A 151 -19.59 -7.28 23.65
C SER A 151 -18.57 -6.74 24.65
N ALA A 152 -17.33 -7.22 24.60
CA ALA A 152 -16.25 -6.69 25.42
C ALA A 152 -16.01 -5.20 25.19
N ILE A 153 -16.04 -4.76 23.92
CA ILE A 153 -15.86 -3.35 23.53
C ILE A 153 -17.04 -2.50 24.05
N GLY A 154 -18.28 -2.97 23.87
CA GLY A 154 -19.46 -2.28 24.38
C GLY A 154 -19.45 -2.12 25.89
N LYS A 155 -19.07 -3.16 26.63
CA LYS A 155 -18.91 -3.10 28.09
C LYS A 155 -17.82 -2.14 28.53
N LEU A 156 -16.68 -2.13 27.82
CA LEU A 156 -15.59 -1.18 28.08
C LEU A 156 -16.06 0.26 27.89
N ILE A 157 -16.69 0.56 26.75
CA ILE A 157 -17.17 1.92 26.47
C ILE A 157 -18.29 2.31 27.45
N LEU A 158 -19.20 1.40 27.75
CA LEU A 158 -20.28 1.64 28.71
C LEU A 158 -19.73 2.01 30.11
N HIS A 159 -18.68 1.30 30.56
CA HIS A 159 -17.95 1.65 31.77
C HIS A 159 -17.32 3.04 31.71
N LEU A 160 -16.64 3.37 30.57
CA LEU A 160 -15.98 4.68 30.40
C LEU A 160 -16.96 5.86 30.37
N VAL A 161 -18.19 5.63 29.93
CA VAL A 161 -19.25 6.66 29.92
C VAL A 161 -20.17 6.61 31.17
N ASN A 162 -19.71 5.95 32.24
CA ASN A 162 -20.43 5.82 33.51
C ASN A 162 -21.80 5.16 33.34
N TYR A 163 -21.88 4.09 32.56
CA TYR A 163 -23.08 3.27 32.30
C TYR A 163 -24.24 4.04 31.64
N ASP A 164 -23.94 5.20 31.04
CA ASP A 164 -24.92 5.98 30.28
C ASP A 164 -25.03 5.44 28.83
N ARG A 165 -26.20 4.87 28.50
CA ARG A 165 -26.44 4.27 27.17
C ARG A 165 -26.47 5.30 26.04
N GLN A 166 -26.94 6.51 26.29
CA GLN A 166 -26.96 7.54 25.25
C GLN A 166 -25.52 7.96 24.89
N ARG A 167 -24.66 8.10 25.89
CA ARG A 167 -23.24 8.38 25.67
C ARG A 167 -22.51 7.21 25.01
N LEU A 168 -22.85 5.96 25.35
CA LEU A 168 -22.33 4.78 24.67
C LEU A 168 -22.59 4.87 23.16
N TYR A 169 -23.86 5.05 22.76
CA TYR A 169 -24.22 5.13 21.36
C TYR A 169 -23.61 6.36 20.67
N TRP A 170 -23.45 7.47 21.38
CA TRP A 170 -22.78 8.64 20.84
C TRP A 170 -21.30 8.35 20.53
N VAL A 171 -20.57 7.71 21.45
CA VAL A 171 -19.15 7.34 21.23
C VAL A 171 -19.03 6.36 20.07
N ILE A 172 -19.90 5.36 19.98
CA ILE A 172 -19.89 4.40 18.86
C ILE A 172 -20.15 5.11 17.52
N ASN A 173 -21.15 5.98 17.45
CA ASN A 173 -21.44 6.74 16.24
C ASN A 173 -20.29 7.67 15.86
N TRP A 174 -19.61 8.28 16.84
CA TRP A 174 -18.45 9.11 16.63
C TRP A 174 -17.27 8.29 16.03
N LEU A 175 -16.99 7.09 16.58
CA LEU A 175 -15.99 6.18 16.01
C LEU A 175 -16.39 5.69 14.61
N ALA A 176 -17.67 5.32 14.41
CA ALA A 176 -18.18 4.88 13.12
C ALA A 176 -18.05 5.96 12.04
N TYR A 177 -18.30 7.22 12.39
CA TYR A 177 -18.14 8.34 11.47
C TYR A 177 -16.74 8.44 10.89
N PHE A 178 -15.71 8.26 11.75
CA PHE A 178 -14.33 8.24 11.27
C PHE A 178 -14.03 6.97 10.48
N PHE A 179 -14.46 5.83 10.96
CA PHE A 179 -14.13 4.55 10.36
C PHE A 179 -14.74 4.36 8.97
N GLN A 180 -15.98 4.81 8.78
CA GLN A 180 -16.70 4.66 7.53
C GLN A 180 -16.29 5.68 6.47
N GLY A 181 -16.02 6.91 6.87
CA GLY A 181 -15.78 8.01 5.94
C GLY A 181 -14.36 8.56 5.97
N LEU A 182 -13.55 8.18 6.98
CA LEU A 182 -12.21 8.75 7.25
C LEU A 182 -12.19 10.29 7.23
N ASN A 183 -13.36 10.89 7.49
CA ASN A 183 -13.55 12.32 7.43
C ASN A 183 -12.98 13.01 8.66
N LYS A 184 -12.46 14.21 8.46
CA LYS A 184 -12.01 15.05 9.57
C LYS A 184 -13.20 15.50 10.40
N SER A 185 -13.25 15.11 11.69
CA SER A 185 -14.26 15.61 12.61
C SER A 185 -13.87 16.97 13.17
N GLN A 186 -14.86 17.83 13.38
CA GLN A 186 -14.73 19.09 14.11
C GLN A 186 -14.94 18.90 15.63
N VAL A 187 -15.33 17.70 16.06
CA VAL A 187 -15.64 17.39 17.45
C VAL A 187 -14.61 16.38 17.98
N ALA A 188 -13.97 16.72 19.08
CA ALA A 188 -13.05 15.83 19.79
C ALA A 188 -13.78 15.06 20.89
N LEU A 189 -13.43 13.76 21.01
CA LEU A 189 -13.83 12.94 22.15
C LEU A 189 -12.84 13.17 23.30
N VAL A 190 -13.34 13.68 24.44
CA VAL A 190 -12.54 13.88 25.64
C VAL A 190 -12.99 12.89 26.72
N LEU A 191 -12.09 12.01 27.16
CA LEU A 191 -12.32 11.03 28.21
C LEU A 191 -11.62 11.49 29.50
N LEU A 192 -12.39 11.93 30.47
CA LEU A 192 -11.91 12.30 31.80
C LEU A 192 -12.16 11.15 32.79
N GLY A 193 -11.20 10.91 33.68
CA GLY A 193 -11.34 9.88 34.70
C GLY A 193 -9.99 9.52 35.34
N VAL A 194 -10.04 8.76 36.43
CA VAL A 194 -8.87 8.31 37.18
C VAL A 194 -7.96 7.42 36.34
N GLN A 195 -6.71 7.33 36.75
CA GLN A 195 -5.76 6.39 36.16
C GLN A 195 -6.25 4.95 36.35
N GLY A 196 -6.09 4.10 35.36
CA GLY A 196 -6.56 2.70 35.39
C GLY A 196 -8.03 2.49 35.00
N ALA A 197 -8.79 3.54 34.68
CA ALA A 197 -10.21 3.43 34.29
C ALA A 197 -10.46 2.81 32.89
N GLY A 198 -9.44 2.30 32.18
CA GLY A 198 -9.61 1.64 30.88
C GLY A 198 -9.47 2.55 29.66
N LYS A 199 -9.18 3.84 29.82
CA LYS A 199 -8.98 4.78 28.68
C LYS A 199 -7.85 4.32 27.76
N GLY A 200 -6.72 3.86 28.33
CA GLY A 200 -5.60 3.31 27.59
C GLY A 200 -5.96 2.02 26.83
N ILE A 201 -6.79 1.16 27.42
CA ILE A 201 -7.27 -0.07 26.78
C ILE A 201 -8.11 0.30 25.53
N LEU A 202 -9.04 1.25 25.66
CA LEU A 202 -9.82 1.72 24.51
C LEU A 202 -8.90 2.21 23.37
N PHE A 203 -7.87 2.98 23.71
CA PHE A 203 -6.95 3.51 22.71
C PHE A 203 -6.08 2.43 22.07
N HIS A 204 -5.42 1.60 22.87
CA HIS A 204 -4.43 0.62 22.38
C HIS A 204 -5.03 -0.64 21.78
N GLU A 205 -6.12 -1.16 22.40
CA GLU A 205 -6.69 -2.44 22.02
C GLU A 205 -7.92 -2.31 21.08
N VAL A 206 -8.46 -1.10 20.93
CA VAL A 206 -9.63 -0.87 20.06
C VAL A 206 -9.29 0.12 18.96
N ILE A 207 -8.91 1.36 19.30
CA ILE A 207 -8.75 2.43 18.31
C ILE A 207 -7.55 2.14 17.40
N LYS A 208 -6.38 1.83 17.96
CA LYS A 208 -5.19 1.55 17.16
C LYS A 208 -5.37 0.39 16.16
N PRO A 209 -5.83 -0.80 16.57
CA PRO A 209 -6.07 -1.89 15.63
C PRO A 209 -7.13 -1.55 14.57
N LEU A 210 -8.19 -0.83 14.97
CA LEU A 210 -9.30 -0.48 14.09
C LEU A 210 -8.83 0.42 12.93
N PHE A 211 -8.06 1.45 13.24
CA PHE A 211 -7.59 2.44 12.24
C PHE A 211 -6.22 2.11 11.63
N GLY A 212 -5.48 1.18 12.21
CA GLY A 212 -4.10 0.86 11.85
C GLY A 212 -3.08 1.59 12.72
N GLU A 213 -2.11 0.85 13.23
CA GLU A 213 -1.14 1.36 14.21
C GLU A 213 -0.29 2.52 13.67
N ASP A 214 0.00 2.51 12.38
CA ASP A 214 0.83 3.52 11.72
C ASP A 214 0.13 4.89 11.59
N PHE A 215 -1.22 4.91 11.71
CA PHE A 215 -2.03 6.13 11.53
C PHE A 215 -2.58 6.71 12.83
N VAL A 216 -2.37 6.01 13.96
CA VAL A 216 -2.83 6.45 15.28
C VAL A 216 -1.64 6.75 16.17
N LYS A 217 -1.45 8.01 16.54
CA LYS A 217 -0.32 8.46 17.36
C LYS A 217 -0.78 9.04 18.69
N THR A 218 -0.02 8.76 19.75
CA THR A 218 -0.14 9.47 21.01
C THR A 218 0.71 10.73 20.94
N ILE A 219 0.09 11.88 21.21
CA ILE A 219 0.78 13.17 21.35
C ILE A 219 0.89 13.46 22.85
N ASN A 220 2.09 13.74 23.34
CA ASN A 220 2.35 14.17 24.69
C ASN A 220 3.18 15.47 24.70
N ASP A 221 3.32 16.11 25.85
CA ASP A 221 4.01 17.41 26.00
C ASP A 221 5.44 17.43 25.45
N LYS A 222 6.08 16.27 25.27
CA LYS A 222 7.41 16.14 24.68
C LYS A 222 7.40 16.00 23.17
N SER A 223 6.23 15.84 22.55
CA SER A 223 6.05 15.67 21.10
C SER A 223 5.52 16.93 20.41
N LEU A 224 5.27 17.98 21.16
CA LEU A 224 4.95 19.32 20.70
C LEU A 224 6.21 20.18 20.74
#